data_ccdc0751d1436f9b5bcedc67cb3b401a
#
_entry.id   ccdc0751d1436f9b5bcedc67cb3b401a
#
_cell.length_a   1.000
_cell.length_b   1.000
_cell.length_c   1.000
_cell.angle_alpha   90.00
_cell.angle_beta   90.00
_cell.angle_gamma   90.00
#
_symmetry.space_group_name_H-M   'P 1'
#
loop_
_entity.id
_entity.type
_entity.pdbx_description
1 polymer ?
#
loop_
_entity_poly.entity_id
_entity_poly.type
_entity_poly.pdbx_seq_one_letter_code
_entity_poly.pdbx_strand_id
1 'polypeptide(L)'
;TGFKFEPVNLLGSWVFFLLVALFEEILMRGYILGRLLHTRMNKFLSLFISSALFALLHIFNPEIDFLPMLNLLLAGMLLGASYLYTKNLCFPISLHLFWNWIQGPVLGYEVSGNNFISSMLTLHLPEDNVLNGGAFGFEGSLICTVLMIVFTILIVWWGEKREAISLAVPRSY
;
A
#
# COMPACT_ATOMS: atom_id res chain seq x y z
N THR A 1 14.84 10.98 -19.92
CA THR A 1 14.94 10.96 -18.44
C THR A 1 15.95 11.98 -17.98
N GLY A 2 15.53 12.90 -17.11
CA GLY A 2 16.42 13.86 -16.43
C GLY A 2 16.68 13.38 -14.99
N PHE A 3 17.83 13.74 -14.44
CA PHE A 3 18.17 13.50 -13.04
C PHE A 3 18.36 14.83 -12.34
N LYS A 4 17.67 15.03 -11.20
CA LYS A 4 17.75 16.24 -10.38
C LYS A 4 17.79 15.86 -8.91
N PHE A 5 18.94 16.06 -8.27
CA PHE A 5 19.10 15.74 -6.85
C PHE A 5 18.86 16.99 -5.99
N GLU A 6 17.74 17.01 -5.30
CA GLU A 6 17.33 18.08 -4.38
C GLU A 6 17.05 17.49 -2.98
N PRO A 7 18.09 17.41 -2.11
CA PRO A 7 17.97 16.70 -0.83
C PRO A 7 16.92 17.29 0.10
N VAL A 8 16.67 18.59 0.05
CA VAL A 8 15.64 19.26 0.87
C VAL A 8 14.25 18.81 0.44
N ASN A 9 13.99 18.74 -0.88
CA ASN A 9 12.71 18.29 -1.41
C ASN A 9 12.49 16.80 -1.13
N LEU A 10 13.53 15.98 -1.26
CA LEU A 10 13.46 14.55 -0.95
C LEU A 10 13.18 14.30 0.54
N LEU A 11 13.80 15.05 1.43
CA LEU A 11 13.53 14.95 2.86
C LEU A 11 12.13 15.45 3.20
N GLY A 12 11.72 16.58 2.63
CA GLY A 12 10.38 17.15 2.83
C GLY A 12 9.28 16.18 2.35
N SER A 13 9.47 15.57 1.19
CA SER A 13 8.55 14.56 0.66
C SER A 13 8.51 13.28 1.50
N TRP A 14 9.66 12.85 2.04
CA TRP A 14 9.71 11.71 2.94
C TRP A 14 8.89 11.97 4.21
N VAL A 15 9.05 13.13 4.83
CA VAL A 15 8.25 13.54 6.00
C VAL A 15 6.76 13.61 5.64
N PHE A 16 6.42 14.19 4.48
CA PHE A 16 5.03 14.27 4.02
C PHE A 16 4.41 12.87 3.88
N PHE A 17 5.05 11.95 3.16
CA PHE A 17 4.51 10.60 2.98
C PHE A 17 4.56 9.76 4.26
N LEU A 18 5.47 10.06 5.19
CA LEU A 18 5.42 9.47 6.53
C LEU A 18 4.14 9.87 7.27
N LEU A 19 3.76 11.14 7.22
CA LEU A 19 2.53 11.62 7.87
C LEU A 19 1.28 11.02 7.21
N VAL A 20 1.25 10.91 5.87
CA VAL A 20 0.18 10.24 5.14
C VAL A 20 0.07 8.77 5.59
N ALA A 21 1.17 8.02 5.54
CA ALA A 21 1.18 6.62 5.92
C ALA A 21 0.80 6.42 7.40
N LEU A 22 1.27 7.28 8.30
CA LEU A 22 0.88 7.24 9.71
C LEU A 22 -0.62 7.44 9.89
N PHE A 23 -1.18 8.48 9.27
CA PHE A 23 -2.60 8.78 9.40
C PHE A 23 -3.46 7.64 8.86
N GLU A 24 -3.18 7.18 7.66
CA GLU A 24 -3.97 6.16 6.98
C GLU A 24 -3.83 4.78 7.65
N GLU A 25 -2.62 4.36 8.01
CA GLU A 25 -2.41 3.05 8.62
C GLU A 25 -2.93 2.97 10.06
N ILE A 26 -2.81 4.04 10.84
CA ILE A 26 -3.40 4.10 12.18
C ILE A 26 -4.93 3.98 12.08
N LEU A 27 -5.55 4.71 11.14
CA LEU A 27 -6.99 4.66 10.93
C LEU A 27 -7.43 3.28 10.42
N MET A 28 -6.83 2.81 9.33
CA MET A 28 -7.33 1.63 8.61
C MET A 28 -6.90 0.31 9.27
N ARG A 29 -5.65 0.18 9.71
CA ARG A 29 -5.12 -1.06 10.30
C ARG A 29 -5.16 -1.03 11.81
N GLY A 30 -4.79 0.07 12.42
CA GLY A 30 -4.85 0.24 13.87
C GLY A 30 -6.27 0.23 14.40
N TYR A 31 -7.14 1.07 13.86
CA TYR A 31 -8.50 1.21 14.35
C TYR A 31 -9.46 0.26 13.63
N ILE A 32 -9.71 0.43 12.33
CA ILE A 32 -10.80 -0.30 11.63
C ILE A 32 -10.51 -1.80 11.60
N LEU A 33 -9.40 -2.23 11.01
CA LEU A 33 -9.05 -3.65 10.95
C LEU A 33 -8.84 -4.22 12.36
N GLY A 34 -8.16 -3.49 13.24
CA GLY A 34 -7.96 -3.88 14.62
C GLY A 34 -9.29 -4.16 15.33
N ARG A 35 -10.29 -3.30 15.18
CA ARG A 35 -11.63 -3.51 15.79
C ARG A 35 -12.38 -4.68 15.15
N LEU A 36 -12.34 -4.82 13.82
CA LEU A 36 -12.98 -5.95 13.13
C LEU A 36 -12.40 -7.30 13.57
N LEU A 37 -11.08 -7.39 13.76
CA LEU A 37 -10.41 -8.60 14.24
C LEU A 37 -10.77 -8.99 15.69
N HIS A 38 -11.31 -8.07 16.50
CA HIS A 38 -11.83 -8.37 17.83
C HIS A 38 -13.29 -8.83 17.82
N THR A 39 -13.94 -8.85 16.67
CA THR A 39 -15.28 -9.44 16.50
C THR A 39 -15.18 -10.95 16.25
N ARG A 40 -16.33 -11.63 16.14
CA ARG A 40 -16.39 -13.04 15.73
C ARG A 40 -16.28 -13.24 14.21
N MET A 41 -15.97 -12.18 13.46
CA MET A 41 -15.85 -12.20 12.02
C MET A 41 -14.61 -12.97 11.59
N ASN A 42 -14.69 -13.65 10.44
CA ASN A 42 -13.53 -14.28 9.82
C ASN A 42 -12.44 -13.25 9.52
N LYS A 43 -11.18 -13.58 9.81
CA LYS A 43 -10.04 -12.68 9.65
C LYS A 43 -9.86 -12.16 8.20
N PHE A 44 -10.16 -12.99 7.20
CA PHE A 44 -10.07 -12.59 5.80
C PHE A 44 -11.23 -11.68 5.36
N LEU A 45 -12.43 -11.89 5.93
CA LEU A 45 -13.55 -10.97 5.72
C LEU A 45 -13.27 -9.60 6.37
N SER A 46 -12.70 -9.58 7.57
CA SER A 46 -12.26 -8.35 8.24
C SER A 46 -11.21 -7.60 7.41
N LEU A 47 -10.24 -8.34 6.87
CA LEU A 47 -9.22 -7.82 5.97
C LEU A 47 -9.86 -7.20 4.72
N PHE A 48 -10.76 -7.92 4.05
CA PHE A 48 -11.44 -7.44 2.84
C PHE A 48 -12.26 -6.18 3.09
N ILE A 49 -13.06 -6.13 4.18
CA ILE A 49 -13.85 -4.94 4.54
C ILE A 49 -12.95 -3.72 4.78
N SER A 50 -11.89 -3.89 5.57
CA SER A 50 -10.93 -2.80 5.80
C SER A 50 -10.28 -2.32 4.50
N SER A 51 -9.93 -3.23 3.60
CA SER A 51 -9.33 -2.91 2.31
C SER A 51 -10.31 -2.21 1.36
N ALA A 52 -11.57 -2.61 1.36
CA ALA A 52 -12.63 -1.96 0.59
C ALA A 52 -12.86 -0.52 1.09
N LEU A 53 -12.89 -0.32 2.41
CA LEU A 53 -12.99 1.03 2.98
C LEU A 53 -11.78 1.89 2.64
N PHE A 54 -10.57 1.31 2.65
CA PHE A 54 -9.35 2.00 2.20
C PHE A 54 -9.47 2.47 0.75
N ALA A 55 -9.89 1.60 -0.18
CA ALA A 55 -10.09 1.96 -1.57
C ALA A 55 -11.18 3.04 -1.73
N LEU A 56 -12.29 2.94 -0.99
CA LEU A 56 -13.39 3.90 -1.04
C LEU A 56 -12.99 5.31 -0.56
N LEU A 57 -12.01 5.44 0.34
CA LEU A 57 -11.49 6.76 0.73
C LEU A 57 -10.80 7.49 -0.42
N HIS A 58 -10.37 6.76 -1.46
CA HIS A 58 -9.67 7.30 -2.63
C HIS A 58 -10.60 7.54 -3.83
N ILE A 59 -11.93 7.36 -3.69
CA ILE A 59 -12.88 7.45 -4.82
C ILE A 59 -12.92 8.84 -5.48
N PHE A 60 -12.48 9.86 -4.77
CA PHE A 60 -12.42 11.24 -5.26
C PHE A 60 -11.02 11.66 -5.73
N ASN A 61 -10.07 10.71 -5.80
CA ASN A 61 -8.75 11.02 -6.33
C ASN A 61 -8.84 11.36 -7.83
N PRO A 62 -7.95 12.24 -8.33
CA PRO A 62 -7.85 12.49 -9.75
C PRO A 62 -7.58 11.19 -10.53
N GLU A 63 -8.06 11.14 -11.77
CA GLU A 63 -7.80 10.04 -12.71
C GLU A 63 -8.16 8.63 -12.18
N ILE A 64 -9.06 8.56 -11.18
CA ILE A 64 -9.54 7.30 -10.64
C ILE A 64 -10.43 6.58 -11.67
N ASP A 65 -10.13 5.32 -11.95
CA ASP A 65 -10.88 4.45 -12.84
C ASP A 65 -10.92 3.03 -12.22
N PHE A 66 -11.46 2.06 -12.93
CA PHE A 66 -11.62 0.70 -12.44
C PHE A 66 -10.30 0.04 -12.02
N LEU A 67 -9.25 0.14 -12.83
CA LEU A 67 -7.97 -0.51 -12.54
C LEU A 67 -7.23 0.13 -11.35
N PRO A 68 -7.09 1.47 -11.25
CA PRO A 68 -6.64 2.14 -10.05
C PRO A 68 -7.43 1.74 -8.79
N MET A 69 -8.76 1.73 -8.86
CA MET A 69 -9.61 1.35 -7.73
C MET A 69 -9.38 -0.10 -7.28
N LEU A 70 -9.23 -1.03 -8.23
CA LEU A 70 -8.87 -2.42 -7.94
C LEU A 70 -7.51 -2.51 -7.27
N ASN A 71 -6.51 -1.76 -7.76
CA ASN A 71 -5.17 -1.75 -7.18
C ASN A 71 -5.14 -1.13 -5.78
N LEU A 72 -5.94 -0.11 -5.51
CA LEU A 72 -6.11 0.43 -4.15
C LEU A 72 -6.75 -0.59 -3.19
N LEU A 73 -7.72 -1.37 -3.65
CA LEU A 73 -8.26 -2.50 -2.87
C LEU A 73 -7.16 -3.53 -2.57
N LEU A 74 -6.37 -3.91 -3.57
CA LEU A 74 -5.28 -4.87 -3.43
C LEU A 74 -4.14 -4.33 -2.54
N ALA A 75 -3.80 -3.04 -2.63
CA ALA A 75 -2.88 -2.38 -1.72
C ALA A 75 -3.42 -2.41 -0.28
N GLY A 76 -4.73 -2.16 -0.13
CA GLY A 76 -5.43 -2.34 1.14
C GLY A 76 -5.26 -3.73 1.71
N MET A 77 -5.39 -4.77 0.88
CA MET A 77 -5.19 -6.17 1.29
C MET A 77 -3.73 -6.48 1.65
N LEU A 78 -2.77 -5.99 0.88
CA LEU A 78 -1.34 -6.18 1.14
C LEU A 78 -0.92 -5.57 2.48
N LEU A 79 -1.24 -4.29 2.69
CA LEU A 79 -0.94 -3.57 3.92
C LEU A 79 -1.70 -4.16 5.12
N GLY A 80 -2.97 -4.54 4.92
CA GLY A 80 -3.78 -5.18 5.96
C GLY A 80 -3.28 -6.58 6.31
N ALA A 81 -2.87 -7.40 5.33
CA ALA A 81 -2.28 -8.71 5.57
C ALA A 81 -0.95 -8.58 6.35
N SER A 82 -0.12 -7.59 6.02
CA SER A 82 1.12 -7.33 6.75
C SER A 82 0.87 -7.05 8.23
N TYR A 83 -0.16 -6.26 8.55
CA TYR A 83 -0.60 -6.01 9.92
C TYR A 83 -1.21 -7.25 10.58
N LEU A 84 -2.04 -8.00 9.84
CA LEU A 84 -2.74 -9.18 10.34
C LEU A 84 -1.77 -10.21 10.94
N TYR A 85 -0.63 -10.45 10.31
CA TYR A 85 0.35 -11.46 10.74
C TYR A 85 1.48 -10.93 11.60
N THR A 86 1.85 -9.65 11.48
CA THR A 86 2.89 -9.05 12.32
C THR A 86 2.36 -8.48 13.64
N LYS A 87 1.08 -8.10 13.69
CA LYS A 87 0.44 -7.34 14.78
C LYS A 87 1.20 -6.04 15.11
N ASN A 88 1.92 -5.51 14.14
CA ASN A 88 2.77 -4.34 14.30
C ASN A 88 2.48 -3.33 13.19
N LEU A 89 2.09 -2.11 13.56
CA LEU A 89 1.80 -1.02 12.63
C LEU A 89 3.05 -0.49 11.91
N CYS A 90 4.24 -0.64 12.49
CA CYS A 90 5.46 -0.17 11.84
C CYS A 90 5.67 -0.81 10.47
N PHE A 91 5.25 -2.08 10.29
CA PHE A 91 5.43 -2.78 9.02
C PHE A 91 4.58 -2.17 7.89
N PRO A 92 3.24 -2.08 8.00
CA PRO A 92 2.42 -1.45 6.97
C PRO A 92 2.74 0.04 6.80
N ILE A 93 3.05 0.80 7.88
CA ILE A 93 3.47 2.20 7.77
C ILE A 93 4.74 2.33 6.93
N SER A 94 5.77 1.51 7.20
CA SER A 94 7.01 1.55 6.44
C SER A 94 6.78 1.16 4.97
N LEU A 95 6.02 0.09 4.73
CA LEU A 95 5.72 -0.36 3.38
C LEU A 95 4.97 0.71 2.58
N HIS A 96 3.95 1.33 3.17
CA HIS A 96 3.18 2.42 2.57
C HIS A 96 4.03 3.66 2.32
N LEU A 97 4.79 4.12 3.32
CA LEU A 97 5.71 5.24 3.18
C LEU A 97 6.67 5.04 2.01
N PHE A 98 7.40 3.92 2.00
CA PHE A 98 8.41 3.69 0.98
C PHE A 98 7.81 3.43 -0.39
N TRP A 99 6.63 2.83 -0.47
CA TRP A 99 5.88 2.69 -1.71
C TRP A 99 5.61 4.06 -2.34
N ASN A 100 4.97 4.97 -1.61
CA ASN A 100 4.63 6.30 -2.10
C ASN A 100 5.87 7.15 -2.38
N TRP A 101 6.86 7.12 -1.48
CA TRP A 101 8.05 7.95 -1.60
C TRP A 101 8.96 7.52 -2.75
N ILE A 102 9.12 6.22 -2.97
CA ILE A 102 9.91 5.72 -4.10
C ILE A 102 9.17 5.97 -5.40
N GLN A 103 7.88 5.67 -5.47
CA GLN A 103 7.08 5.85 -6.68
C GLN A 103 7.06 7.31 -7.13
N GLY A 104 6.73 8.25 -6.27
CA GLY A 104 6.61 9.68 -6.61
C GLY A 104 7.94 10.40 -6.57
N PRO A 105 8.43 10.81 -5.39
CA PRO A 105 9.61 11.66 -5.24
C PRO A 105 10.90 11.10 -5.84
N VAL A 106 11.10 9.78 -5.84
CA VAL A 106 12.32 9.18 -6.41
C VAL A 106 12.15 8.91 -7.90
N LEU A 107 11.12 8.16 -8.29
CA LEU A 107 10.95 7.68 -9.66
C LEU A 107 10.20 8.67 -10.57
N GLY A 108 9.39 9.57 -10.01
CA GLY A 108 8.67 10.58 -10.78
C GLY A 108 7.33 10.14 -11.37
N TYR A 109 6.74 9.06 -10.84
CA TYR A 109 5.34 8.74 -11.12
C TYR A 109 4.40 9.61 -10.29
N GLU A 110 3.18 9.79 -10.73
CA GLU A 110 2.12 10.29 -9.87
C GLU A 110 1.78 9.26 -8.79
N VAL A 111 1.35 9.75 -7.62
CA VAL A 111 0.97 8.91 -6.49
C VAL A 111 -0.53 9.03 -6.31
N SER A 112 -1.25 7.95 -6.55
CA SER A 112 -2.72 7.93 -6.47
C SER A 112 -3.38 9.06 -7.26
N GLY A 113 -2.89 9.34 -8.47
CA GLY A 113 -3.38 10.39 -9.35
C GLY A 113 -2.96 11.81 -8.95
N ASN A 114 -2.09 11.97 -7.99
CA ASN A 114 -1.65 13.28 -7.51
C ASN A 114 -0.16 13.52 -7.79
N ASN A 115 0.13 14.73 -8.26
CA ASN A 115 1.50 15.21 -8.50
C ASN A 115 1.80 16.35 -7.53
N PHE A 116 2.36 16.01 -6.38
CA PHE A 116 2.58 16.99 -5.30
C PHE A 116 3.99 17.58 -5.24
N ILE A 117 4.98 16.92 -5.84
CA ILE A 117 6.39 17.18 -5.49
C ILE A 117 7.28 16.99 -6.72
N SER A 118 8.31 17.84 -6.84
CA SER A 118 9.38 17.64 -7.81
C SER A 118 10.10 16.32 -7.53
N SER A 119 10.22 15.49 -8.55
CA SER A 119 10.85 14.18 -8.46
C SER A 119 12.35 14.24 -8.75
N MET A 120 13.09 13.26 -8.21
CA MET A 120 14.51 13.08 -8.49
C MET A 120 14.75 12.64 -9.95
N LEU A 121 13.88 11.78 -10.47
CA LEU A 121 13.91 11.37 -11.88
C LEU A 121 12.73 12.03 -12.61
N THR A 122 13.02 12.63 -13.77
CA THR A 122 11.95 13.07 -14.68
C THR A 122 11.66 11.93 -15.65
N LEU A 123 10.51 11.28 -15.47
CA LEU A 123 10.04 10.25 -16.37
C LEU A 123 9.35 10.90 -17.59
N HIS A 124 9.69 10.40 -18.77
CA HIS A 124 8.93 10.62 -20.00
C HIS A 124 8.33 9.28 -20.36
N LEU A 125 7.12 9.03 -19.88
CA LEU A 125 6.41 7.82 -20.22
C LEU A 125 5.91 7.90 -21.67
N PRO A 126 5.83 6.77 -22.39
CA PRO A 126 5.10 6.71 -23.65
C PRO A 126 3.62 7.04 -23.39
N GLU A 127 2.81 7.11 -24.45
CA GLU A 127 1.36 7.32 -24.32
C GLU A 127 0.76 6.44 -23.21
N ASP A 128 -0.21 7.00 -22.51
CA ASP A 128 -0.88 6.35 -21.40
C ASP A 128 -1.44 4.99 -21.80
N ASN A 129 -1.10 3.97 -21.02
CA ASN A 129 -1.57 2.62 -21.25
C ASN A 129 -1.67 1.83 -19.94
N VAL A 130 -2.33 0.70 -20.00
CA VAL A 130 -2.59 -0.16 -18.82
C VAL A 130 -1.34 -0.78 -18.18
N LEU A 131 -0.17 -0.74 -18.86
CA LEU A 131 1.07 -1.27 -18.30
C LEU A 131 1.85 -0.22 -17.52
N ASN A 132 1.79 1.07 -17.92
CA ASN A 132 2.49 2.15 -17.23
C ASN A 132 1.63 2.87 -16.19
N GLY A 133 0.31 2.65 -16.18
CA GLY A 133 -0.62 3.19 -15.22
C GLY A 133 -1.19 4.57 -15.58
N GLY A 134 -0.76 5.14 -16.71
CA GLY A 134 -1.29 6.42 -17.21
C GLY A 134 -1.13 7.56 -16.23
N ALA A 135 -2.11 8.47 -16.24
CA ALA A 135 -2.15 9.65 -15.38
C ALA A 135 -2.40 9.36 -13.90
N PHE A 136 -2.84 8.16 -13.52
CA PHE A 136 -2.95 7.77 -12.11
C PHE A 136 -1.58 7.43 -11.49
N GLY A 137 -0.60 7.16 -12.32
CA GLY A 137 0.72 6.69 -11.93
C GLY A 137 0.83 5.16 -11.90
N PHE A 138 1.95 4.64 -11.39
CA PHE A 138 2.25 3.20 -11.39
C PHE A 138 1.15 2.35 -10.75
N GLU A 139 0.44 2.88 -9.76
CA GLU A 139 -0.70 2.25 -9.09
C GLU A 139 -1.89 1.99 -10.02
N GLY A 140 -1.98 2.68 -11.17
CA GLY A 140 -2.96 2.41 -12.22
C GLY A 140 -2.60 1.26 -13.16
N SER A 141 -1.49 0.55 -12.95
CA SER A 141 -0.95 -0.42 -13.92
C SER A 141 -1.34 -1.88 -13.61
N LEU A 142 -1.40 -2.71 -14.66
CA LEU A 142 -1.52 -4.17 -14.52
C LEU A 142 -0.28 -4.78 -13.83
N ILE A 143 0.89 -4.17 -13.98
CA ILE A 143 2.10 -4.62 -13.29
C ILE A 143 1.91 -4.47 -11.79
N CYS A 144 1.35 -3.34 -11.33
CA CYS A 144 1.01 -3.12 -9.94
C CYS A 144 0.00 -4.18 -9.44
N THR A 145 -1.05 -4.48 -10.22
CA THR A 145 -2.02 -5.53 -9.90
C THR A 145 -1.34 -6.87 -9.58
N VAL A 146 -0.46 -7.31 -10.48
CA VAL A 146 0.27 -8.59 -10.31
C VAL A 146 1.16 -8.57 -9.07
N LEU A 147 1.91 -7.48 -8.85
CA LEU A 147 2.78 -7.32 -7.69
C LEU A 147 1.97 -7.36 -6.38
N MET A 148 0.86 -6.62 -6.30
CA MET A 148 0.01 -6.58 -5.11
C MET A 148 -0.57 -7.96 -4.79
N ILE A 149 -1.03 -8.71 -5.79
CA ILE A 149 -1.54 -10.08 -5.63
C ILE A 149 -0.43 -11.01 -5.13
N VAL A 150 0.72 -11.02 -5.80
CA VAL A 150 1.84 -11.91 -5.46
C VAL A 150 2.33 -11.64 -4.04
N PHE A 151 2.58 -10.39 -3.68
CA PHE A 151 3.07 -10.06 -2.34
C PHE A 151 2.02 -10.34 -1.25
N THR A 152 0.74 -10.11 -1.53
CA THR A 152 -0.34 -10.46 -0.58
C THR A 152 -0.38 -11.97 -0.35
N ILE A 153 -0.33 -12.79 -1.41
CA ILE A 153 -0.29 -14.25 -1.29
C ILE A 153 0.94 -14.71 -0.49
N LEU A 154 2.11 -14.14 -0.76
CA LEU A 154 3.34 -14.49 -0.04
C LEU A 154 3.25 -14.16 1.45
N ILE A 155 2.73 -13.00 1.82
CA ILE A 155 2.55 -12.61 3.23
C ILE A 155 1.54 -13.53 3.92
N VAL A 156 0.40 -13.79 3.28
CA VAL A 156 -0.63 -14.69 3.82
C VAL A 156 -0.07 -16.10 3.99
N TRP A 157 0.56 -16.66 2.96
CA TRP A 157 1.16 -18.01 3.02
C TRP A 157 2.19 -18.13 4.14
N TRP A 158 3.08 -17.15 4.24
CA TRP A 158 4.10 -17.13 5.30
C TRP A 158 3.46 -17.00 6.69
N GLY A 159 2.45 -16.15 6.84
CA GLY A 159 1.73 -15.94 8.09
C GLY A 159 0.98 -17.18 8.56
N GLU A 160 0.19 -17.81 7.67
CA GLU A 160 -0.53 -19.04 7.98
C GLU A 160 0.45 -20.18 8.37
N LYS A 161 1.56 -20.30 7.66
CA LYS A 161 2.59 -21.29 7.99
C LYS A 161 3.19 -21.06 9.39
N ARG A 162 3.46 -19.81 9.76
CA ARG A 162 3.98 -19.48 11.11
C ARG A 162 2.94 -19.74 12.20
N GLU A 163 1.69 -19.40 11.99
CA GLU A 163 0.60 -19.69 12.93
C GLU A 163 0.46 -21.21 13.14
N ALA A 164 0.48 -22.01 12.07
CA ALA A 164 0.40 -23.47 12.15
C ALA A 164 1.56 -24.08 12.94
N ILE A 165 2.80 -23.61 12.71
CA ILE A 165 3.98 -24.07 13.45
C ILE A 165 3.86 -23.72 14.95
N SER A 166 3.41 -22.49 15.26
CA SER A 166 3.25 -22.04 16.65
C SER A 166 2.20 -22.85 17.42
N LEU A 167 1.17 -23.35 16.75
CA LEU A 167 0.15 -24.21 17.36
C LEU A 167 0.63 -25.67 17.53
N ALA A 168 1.58 -26.12 16.71
CA ALA A 168 2.11 -27.48 16.76
C ALA A 168 3.19 -27.68 17.83
N VAL A 169 3.82 -26.61 18.33
CA VAL A 169 4.85 -26.70 19.39
C VAL A 169 4.16 -26.71 20.76
N PRO A 170 4.32 -27.80 21.58
CA PRO A 170 3.78 -27.83 22.94
C PRO A 170 4.40 -26.68 23.76
N ARG A 171 3.57 -25.92 24.46
CA ARG A 171 4.08 -24.96 25.44
C ARG A 171 4.72 -25.74 26.57
N SER A 172 6.05 -25.73 26.65
CA SER A 172 6.75 -26.17 27.86
C SER A 172 6.44 -25.18 28.97
N TYR A 173 5.67 -25.64 29.95
CA TYR A 173 5.44 -24.94 31.22
C TYR A 173 6.71 -24.91 32.06
#